data_84d4ff2ac9191b5188ffbdf693e03c48
#
_entry.id   84d4ff2ac9191b5188ffbdf693e03c48
#
_cell.length_a   1.000
_cell.length_b   1.000
_cell.length_c   1.000
_cell.angle_alpha   90.00
_cell.angle_beta   90.00
_cell.angle_gamma   90.00
#
_symmetry.space_group_name_H-M   'P 1'
#
loop_
_entity.id
_entity.type
_entity.pdbx_description
1 polymer ?
#
loop_
_entity_poly.entity_id
_entity_poly.type
_entity_poly.pdbx_seq_one_letter_code
_entity_poly.pdbx_strand_id
1 'polypeptide(L)'
;MKTLKALLAAAIVGFGCSPFGCSPVGASDEHYAKARKRLAVEIGDYGVPIRERANPAIMRQMGTVPRHLFVPPAQRGEAYRNYPLPIGQDQTISQPSLVALMTHLLRPEPEDVVLEVGTGSGYQAAILSGLVRKVYTIEIVGSLARQSAQRLQQLGYRNVTVRHGDGYAGWPDHAPFDAIIVTAGADHVPRQLMEQLKPRGRMVIPVGSSRNIQQLMLITKDSKGRVRDETVIPVRFVPLTRDVRDPA
;
A
#
# COMPACT_ATOMS: atom_id res chain seq x y z
N MET A 1 -69.59 37.34 5.52
CA MET A 1 -68.69 38.47 5.12
C MET A 1 -67.32 38.20 5.65
N LYS A 2 -66.32 38.39 4.79
CA LYS A 2 -64.85 38.30 4.96
C LYS A 2 -64.20 36.95 4.76
N THR A 3 -63.83 36.75 3.51
CA THR A 3 -62.89 35.78 2.91
C THR A 3 -61.49 35.98 3.40
N LEU A 4 -60.80 34.88 3.80
CA LEU A 4 -59.39 34.85 4.10
C LEU A 4 -58.69 34.03 3.04
N LYS A 5 -57.90 34.70 2.18
CA LYS A 5 -57.04 34.12 1.14
C LYS A 5 -55.78 33.55 1.80
N ALA A 6 -55.52 32.26 1.64
CA ALA A 6 -54.26 31.65 1.97
C ALA A 6 -53.27 31.77 0.76
N LEU A 7 -52.14 32.41 0.98
CA LEU A 7 -51.02 32.43 0.04
C LEU A 7 -50.20 31.13 0.15
N LEU A 8 -50.13 30.37 -0.91
CA LEU A 8 -49.19 29.27 -1.08
C LEU A 8 -47.86 29.89 -1.57
N ALA A 9 -46.80 29.81 -0.78
CA ALA A 9 -45.44 30.11 -1.21
C ALA A 9 -44.81 28.82 -1.71
N ALA A 10 -44.61 28.72 -3.03
CA ALA A 10 -43.85 27.67 -3.67
C ALA A 10 -42.35 27.96 -3.55
N ALA A 11 -41.63 27.16 -2.76
CA ALA A 11 -40.20 27.18 -2.73
C ALA A 11 -39.66 26.46 -3.97
N ILE A 12 -39.11 27.23 -4.90
CA ILE A 12 -38.37 26.69 -6.06
C ILE A 12 -36.97 26.31 -5.53
N VAL A 13 -36.74 25.00 -5.37
CA VAL A 13 -35.40 24.44 -5.17
C VAL A 13 -34.75 24.40 -6.54
N GLY A 14 -33.83 25.34 -6.79
CA GLY A 14 -33.04 25.38 -7.99
C GLY A 14 -32.03 24.24 -8.00
N PHE A 15 -32.26 23.24 -8.84
CA PHE A 15 -31.27 22.26 -9.24
C PHE A 15 -30.27 22.92 -10.20
N GLY A 16 -29.12 23.31 -9.66
CA GLY A 16 -27.96 23.70 -10.46
C GLY A 16 -27.35 22.47 -11.13
N CYS A 17 -27.73 22.22 -12.38
CA CYS A 17 -27.09 21.19 -13.22
C CYS A 17 -25.77 21.75 -13.75
N SER A 18 -24.63 21.24 -13.25
CA SER A 18 -23.31 21.51 -13.80
C SER A 18 -23.14 20.69 -15.11
N PRO A 19 -22.52 21.25 -16.18
CA PRO A 19 -22.46 20.60 -17.53
C PRO A 19 -21.40 19.49 -17.63
N PHE A 20 -20.87 18.98 -16.52
CA PHE A 20 -20.01 17.79 -16.55
C PHE A 20 -20.83 16.59 -16.11
N GLY A 21 -21.00 15.65 -17.06
CA GLY A 21 -21.86 14.50 -17.00
C GLY A 21 -21.82 13.77 -15.65
N CYS A 22 -22.98 13.65 -15.03
CA CYS A 22 -23.24 12.79 -13.88
C CYS A 22 -23.21 11.34 -14.35
N SER A 23 -22.03 10.70 -14.35
CA SER A 23 -21.95 9.24 -14.44
C SER A 23 -22.55 8.66 -13.16
N PRO A 24 -23.29 7.55 -13.20
CA PRO A 24 -23.85 6.92 -11.99
C PRO A 24 -22.71 6.30 -11.15
N VAL A 25 -22.15 7.09 -10.26
CA VAL A 25 -21.03 6.73 -9.39
C VAL A 25 -21.45 5.71 -8.32
N GLY A 26 -22.72 5.61 -7.99
CA GLY A 26 -23.19 4.88 -6.81
C GLY A 26 -23.15 3.34 -6.88
N ALA A 27 -23.46 2.73 -8.03
CA ALA A 27 -23.55 1.27 -8.11
C ALA A 27 -22.18 0.56 -8.22
N SER A 28 -21.17 1.18 -8.83
CA SER A 28 -19.82 0.63 -8.95
C SER A 28 -19.08 0.68 -7.62
N ASP A 29 -19.23 1.74 -6.84
CA ASP A 29 -18.51 1.92 -5.56
C ASP A 29 -19.03 0.98 -4.48
N GLU A 30 -20.34 0.71 -4.43
CA GLU A 30 -20.92 -0.27 -3.49
C GLU A 30 -20.46 -1.70 -3.82
N HIS A 31 -20.41 -2.07 -5.11
CA HIS A 31 -19.89 -3.37 -5.55
C HIS A 31 -18.45 -3.58 -5.06
N TYR A 32 -17.57 -2.60 -5.31
CA TYR A 32 -16.19 -2.66 -4.85
C TYR A 32 -16.06 -2.65 -3.33
N ALA A 33 -16.92 -1.93 -2.61
CA ALA A 33 -16.92 -1.93 -1.15
C ALA A 33 -17.28 -3.32 -0.58
N LYS A 34 -18.27 -4.02 -1.15
CA LYS A 34 -18.62 -5.40 -0.78
C LYS A 34 -17.48 -6.38 -1.07
N ALA A 35 -16.88 -6.29 -2.27
CA ALA A 35 -15.77 -7.15 -2.67
C ALA A 35 -14.55 -6.96 -1.76
N ARG A 36 -14.21 -5.72 -1.39
CA ARG A 36 -13.13 -5.36 -0.49
C ARG A 36 -13.33 -5.95 0.91
N LYS A 37 -14.53 -5.80 1.48
CA LYS A 37 -14.86 -6.37 2.79
C LYS A 37 -14.77 -7.89 2.79
N ARG A 38 -15.26 -8.55 1.72
CA ARG A 38 -15.15 -10.01 1.57
C ARG A 38 -13.70 -10.46 1.55
N LEU A 39 -12.86 -9.79 0.76
CA LEU A 39 -11.43 -10.09 0.70
C LEU A 39 -10.75 -9.93 2.07
N ALA A 40 -11.07 -8.87 2.82
CA ALA A 40 -10.49 -8.66 4.15
C ALA A 40 -10.87 -9.78 5.13
N VAL A 41 -12.11 -10.28 5.09
CA VAL A 41 -12.55 -11.44 5.88
C VAL A 41 -11.81 -12.69 5.42
N GLU A 42 -11.78 -12.98 4.12
CA GLU A 42 -11.06 -14.13 3.54
C GLU A 42 -9.59 -14.17 3.99
N ILE A 43 -8.88 -13.03 3.92
CA ILE A 43 -7.48 -12.95 4.36
C ILE A 43 -7.35 -13.18 5.86
N GLY A 44 -8.27 -12.65 6.67
CA GLY A 44 -8.29 -12.82 8.11
C GLY A 44 -8.49 -14.28 8.54
N ASP A 45 -9.31 -15.02 7.79
CA ASP A 45 -9.61 -16.43 8.05
C ASP A 45 -8.52 -17.39 7.52
N TYR A 46 -7.78 -16.99 6.47
CA TYR A 46 -6.75 -17.83 5.82
C TYR A 46 -5.54 -18.12 6.70
N GLY A 47 -5.58 -17.69 7.99
CA GLY A 47 -4.50 -17.95 8.91
C GLY A 47 -3.16 -17.66 8.23
N VAL A 48 -2.76 -16.40 8.25
CA VAL A 48 -1.36 -16.07 7.98
C VAL A 48 -0.55 -17.11 8.75
N PRO A 49 0.53 -17.72 8.22
CA PRO A 49 1.31 -18.76 8.91
C PRO A 49 2.04 -18.20 10.15
N ILE A 50 1.39 -17.32 10.85
CA ILE A 50 1.79 -16.70 12.09
C ILE A 50 0.80 -17.19 13.15
N ARG A 51 1.32 -17.74 14.24
CA ARG A 51 0.56 -18.24 15.41
C ARG A 51 -0.35 -17.21 16.07
N GLU A 52 -0.43 -16.00 15.54
CA GLU A 52 -1.19 -14.87 16.07
C GLU A 52 -2.35 -14.53 15.13
N ARG A 53 -3.50 -14.13 15.67
CA ARG A 53 -4.64 -13.63 14.88
C ARG A 53 -4.21 -12.39 14.07
N ALA A 54 -4.73 -12.27 12.85
CA ALA A 54 -4.52 -11.09 12.03
C ALA A 54 -4.82 -9.80 12.81
N ASN A 55 -3.89 -8.85 12.79
CA ASN A 55 -4.07 -7.58 13.50
C ASN A 55 -5.32 -6.85 13.00
N PRO A 56 -6.32 -6.55 13.88
CA PRO A 56 -7.59 -5.93 13.46
C PRO A 56 -7.43 -4.58 12.76
N ALA A 57 -6.38 -3.81 13.10
CA ALA A 57 -6.12 -2.53 12.43
C ALA A 57 -5.68 -2.74 10.97
N ILE A 58 -4.85 -3.75 10.71
CA ILE A 58 -4.44 -4.12 9.35
C ILE A 58 -5.66 -4.59 8.54
N MET A 59 -6.50 -5.45 9.12
CA MET A 59 -7.71 -5.93 8.45
C MET A 59 -8.69 -4.79 8.14
N ARG A 60 -8.81 -3.79 9.02
CA ARG A 60 -9.59 -2.56 8.73
C ARG A 60 -8.99 -1.82 7.53
N GLN A 61 -7.67 -1.65 7.44
CA GLN A 61 -7.04 -1.00 6.28
C GLN A 61 -7.27 -1.79 5.00
N MET A 62 -7.10 -3.12 5.02
CA MET A 62 -7.42 -3.99 3.89
C MET A 62 -8.88 -3.86 3.46
N GLY A 63 -9.80 -3.67 4.41
CA GLY A 63 -11.23 -3.44 4.19
C GLY A 63 -11.61 -2.00 3.82
N THR A 64 -10.68 -1.04 3.86
CA THR A 64 -10.94 0.40 3.62
C THR A 64 -10.26 0.91 2.36
N VAL A 65 -8.98 0.57 2.14
CA VAL A 65 -8.21 1.06 0.99
C VAL A 65 -8.76 0.52 -0.33
N PRO A 66 -9.14 1.37 -1.30
CA PRO A 66 -9.81 0.98 -2.54
C PRO A 66 -8.82 0.40 -3.55
N ARG A 67 -8.42 -0.87 -3.41
CA ARG A 67 -7.39 -1.52 -4.23
C ARG A 67 -7.65 -1.39 -5.74
N HIS A 68 -8.92 -1.36 -6.19
CA HIS A 68 -9.28 -1.18 -7.60
C HIS A 68 -8.83 0.16 -8.20
N LEU A 69 -8.52 1.16 -7.36
CA LEU A 69 -7.96 2.44 -7.81
C LEU A 69 -6.42 2.40 -7.94
N PHE A 70 -5.79 1.30 -7.51
CA PHE A 70 -4.34 1.08 -7.59
C PHE A 70 -3.94 0.13 -8.72
N VAL A 71 -4.88 -0.26 -9.57
CA VAL A 71 -4.64 -1.09 -10.75
C VAL A 71 -5.14 -0.37 -12.01
N PRO A 72 -4.63 -0.73 -13.21
CA PRO A 72 -5.17 -0.23 -14.48
C PRO A 72 -6.67 -0.52 -14.62
N PRO A 73 -7.44 0.29 -15.36
CA PRO A 73 -8.88 0.11 -15.55
C PRO A 73 -9.27 -1.32 -15.98
N ALA A 74 -8.49 -1.94 -16.87
CA ALA A 74 -8.73 -3.30 -17.34
C ALA A 74 -8.60 -4.37 -16.24
N GLN A 75 -7.90 -4.08 -15.14
CA GLN A 75 -7.68 -5.01 -14.03
C GLN A 75 -8.64 -4.78 -12.84
N ARG A 76 -9.49 -3.76 -12.88
CA ARG A 76 -10.36 -3.39 -11.75
C ARG A 76 -11.34 -4.48 -11.35
N GLY A 77 -11.85 -5.26 -12.30
CA GLY A 77 -12.73 -6.39 -12.02
C GLY A 77 -12.08 -7.48 -11.18
N GLU A 78 -10.77 -7.64 -11.29
CA GLU A 78 -9.98 -8.64 -10.59
C GLU A 78 -9.31 -8.11 -9.30
N ALA A 79 -9.43 -6.80 -9.02
CA ALA A 79 -8.69 -6.13 -7.97
C ALA A 79 -8.84 -6.72 -6.56
N TYR A 80 -9.95 -7.39 -6.30
CA TYR A 80 -10.27 -7.99 -4.99
C TYR A 80 -10.13 -9.51 -4.96
N ARG A 81 -9.47 -10.09 -5.97
CA ARG A 81 -9.01 -11.47 -5.91
C ARG A 81 -7.65 -11.57 -5.22
N ASN A 82 -7.40 -12.69 -4.53
CA ASN A 82 -6.19 -12.87 -3.74
C ASN A 82 -5.00 -13.35 -4.57
N TYR A 83 -4.62 -12.57 -5.59
CA TYR A 83 -3.41 -12.79 -6.40
C TYR A 83 -2.81 -11.45 -6.92
N PRO A 84 -1.53 -11.46 -7.38
CA PRO A 84 -0.90 -10.27 -7.93
C PRO A 84 -1.51 -9.89 -9.28
N LEU A 85 -1.52 -8.59 -9.61
CA LEU A 85 -2.03 -8.06 -10.89
C LEU A 85 -0.98 -7.16 -11.55
N PRO A 86 -0.90 -7.13 -12.89
CA PRO A 86 0.00 -6.23 -13.60
C PRO A 86 -0.41 -4.77 -13.42
N ILE A 87 0.58 -3.89 -13.26
CA ILE A 87 0.40 -2.43 -13.16
C ILE A 87 1.16 -1.65 -14.24
N GLY A 88 1.70 -2.35 -15.24
CA GLY A 88 2.56 -1.80 -16.28
C GLY A 88 4.04 -1.85 -15.91
N GLN A 89 4.91 -1.52 -16.88
CA GLN A 89 6.37 -1.49 -16.67
C GLN A 89 6.95 -2.83 -16.16
N ASP A 90 6.35 -3.96 -16.53
CA ASP A 90 6.67 -5.30 -16.05
C ASP A 90 6.59 -5.44 -14.51
N GLN A 91 5.83 -4.55 -13.86
CA GLN A 91 5.60 -4.56 -12.42
C GLN A 91 4.20 -5.04 -12.06
N THR A 92 4.05 -5.46 -10.81
CA THR A 92 2.77 -5.96 -10.28
C THR A 92 2.41 -5.30 -8.96
N ILE A 93 1.11 -5.16 -8.69
CA ILE A 93 0.61 -4.97 -7.33
C ILE A 93 0.60 -6.33 -6.63
N SER A 94 1.19 -6.42 -5.45
CA SER A 94 1.32 -7.67 -4.69
C SER A 94 -0.03 -8.30 -4.34
N GLN A 95 -0.03 -9.62 -4.17
CA GLN A 95 -1.17 -10.39 -3.67
C GLN A 95 -1.66 -9.81 -2.34
N PRO A 96 -2.98 -9.60 -2.15
CA PRO A 96 -3.51 -8.99 -0.93
C PRO A 96 -3.14 -9.67 0.38
N SER A 97 -3.16 -11.01 0.45
CA SER A 97 -2.74 -11.73 1.64
C SER A 97 -1.26 -11.53 1.98
N LEU A 98 -0.41 -11.36 0.95
CA LEU A 98 1.01 -11.08 1.16
C LEU A 98 1.25 -9.65 1.66
N VAL A 99 0.49 -8.67 1.17
CA VAL A 99 0.46 -7.29 1.71
C VAL A 99 0.09 -7.31 3.20
N ALA A 100 -0.96 -8.05 3.56
CA ALA A 100 -1.40 -8.17 4.95
C ALA A 100 -0.32 -8.85 5.82
N LEU A 101 0.27 -9.96 5.35
CA LEU A 101 1.35 -10.66 6.04
C LEU A 101 2.56 -9.79 6.30
N MET A 102 3.08 -9.14 5.24
CA MET A 102 4.27 -8.29 5.35
C MET A 102 4.02 -7.11 6.29
N THR A 103 2.83 -6.51 6.23
CA THR A 103 2.43 -5.44 7.16
C THR A 103 2.32 -5.95 8.59
N HIS A 104 1.79 -7.16 8.81
CA HIS A 104 1.70 -7.77 10.15
C HIS A 104 3.09 -8.04 10.75
N LEU A 105 4.02 -8.54 9.95
CA LEU A 105 5.41 -8.80 10.37
C LEU A 105 6.15 -7.55 10.81
N LEU A 106 5.83 -6.39 10.23
CA LEU A 106 6.37 -5.10 10.64
C LEU A 106 5.90 -4.67 12.03
N ARG A 107 4.71 -5.12 12.48
CA ARG A 107 4.07 -4.66 13.72
C ARG A 107 4.01 -3.13 13.80
N PRO A 108 3.39 -2.46 12.81
CA PRO A 108 3.38 -0.99 12.76
C PRO A 108 2.64 -0.39 13.95
N GLU A 109 3.18 0.71 14.48
CA GLU A 109 2.59 1.48 15.56
C GLU A 109 2.23 2.92 15.08
N PRO A 110 1.25 3.60 15.70
CA PRO A 110 0.75 4.89 15.21
C PRO A 110 1.82 5.99 15.07
N GLU A 111 2.87 5.96 15.88
CA GLU A 111 3.95 6.96 15.87
C GLU A 111 5.11 6.60 14.95
N ASP A 112 5.06 5.46 14.29
CA ASP A 112 6.15 4.98 13.45
C ASP A 112 6.38 5.85 12.21
N VAL A 113 7.64 5.93 11.82
CA VAL A 113 8.10 6.39 10.52
C VAL A 113 8.60 5.18 9.74
N VAL A 114 7.93 4.87 8.64
CA VAL A 114 8.20 3.67 7.85
C VAL A 114 8.80 4.02 6.50
N LEU A 115 9.83 3.28 6.09
CA LEU A 115 10.34 3.28 4.72
C LEU A 115 9.77 2.09 3.95
N GLU A 116 9.17 2.35 2.80
CA GLU A 116 8.86 1.36 1.78
C GLU A 116 9.84 1.47 0.62
N VAL A 117 10.33 0.34 0.14
CA VAL A 117 11.15 0.22 -1.06
C VAL A 117 10.39 -0.58 -2.10
N GLY A 118 10.05 0.07 -3.23
CA GLY A 118 9.18 -0.46 -4.28
C GLY A 118 7.75 0.06 -4.17
N THR A 119 7.54 1.36 -4.43
CA THR A 119 6.20 2.00 -4.37
C THR A 119 5.20 1.32 -5.30
N GLY A 120 5.64 0.98 -6.52
CA GLY A 120 4.79 0.40 -7.55
C GLY A 120 3.51 1.19 -7.77
N SER A 121 2.36 0.59 -7.48
CA SER A 121 1.06 1.25 -7.57
C SER A 121 0.79 2.26 -6.44
N GLY A 122 1.51 2.19 -5.30
CA GLY A 122 1.26 2.91 -4.07
C GLY A 122 0.28 2.21 -3.10
N TYR A 123 -0.14 0.98 -3.39
CA TYR A 123 -1.14 0.28 -2.56
C TYR A 123 -0.61 -0.09 -1.17
N GLN A 124 0.61 -0.63 -1.07
CA GLN A 124 1.22 -0.96 0.22
C GLN A 124 1.45 0.31 1.05
N ALA A 125 1.92 1.41 0.42
CA ALA A 125 2.03 2.72 1.08
C ALA A 125 0.69 3.22 1.61
N ALA A 126 -0.40 3.04 0.85
CA ALA A 126 -1.75 3.41 1.28
C ALA A 126 -2.26 2.58 2.47
N ILE A 127 -1.96 1.27 2.51
CA ILE A 127 -2.25 0.41 3.68
C ILE A 127 -1.49 0.89 4.91
N LEU A 128 -0.19 1.17 4.78
CA LEU A 128 0.65 1.66 5.88
C LEU A 128 0.21 3.04 6.37
N SER A 129 -0.23 3.92 5.47
CA SER A 129 -0.67 5.29 5.77
C SER A 129 -1.71 5.37 6.88
N GLY A 130 -2.64 4.42 6.95
CA GLY A 130 -3.66 4.36 8.01
C GLY A 130 -3.21 3.69 9.31
N LEU A 131 -1.95 3.29 9.41
CA LEU A 131 -1.41 2.54 10.56
C LEU A 131 -0.27 3.28 11.26
N VAL A 132 0.39 4.23 10.57
CA VAL A 132 1.61 4.88 11.04
C VAL A 132 1.58 6.38 10.85
N ARG A 133 2.45 7.11 11.54
CA ARG A 133 2.56 8.56 11.45
C ARG A 133 3.01 9.03 10.07
N LYS A 134 4.00 8.35 9.46
CA LYS A 134 4.61 8.76 8.20
C LYS A 134 5.11 7.58 7.39
N VAL A 135 4.86 7.61 6.09
CA VAL A 135 5.41 6.67 5.11
C VAL A 135 6.29 7.44 4.13
N TYR A 136 7.54 7.01 4.00
CA TYR A 136 8.44 7.35 2.91
C TYR A 136 8.51 6.16 1.98
N THR A 137 8.41 6.38 0.66
CA THR A 137 8.43 5.28 -0.29
C THR A 137 9.29 5.62 -1.51
N ILE A 138 10.08 4.66 -1.97
CA ILE A 138 11.04 4.82 -3.08
C ILE A 138 10.61 3.94 -4.24
N GLU A 139 10.63 4.50 -5.44
CA GLU A 139 10.35 3.80 -6.70
C GLU A 139 11.46 4.08 -7.72
N ILE A 140 12.00 3.03 -8.33
CA ILE A 140 13.08 3.15 -9.31
C ILE A 140 12.56 3.43 -10.73
N VAL A 141 11.30 3.08 -11.01
CA VAL A 141 10.67 3.36 -12.30
C VAL A 141 10.01 4.74 -12.24
N GLY A 142 10.61 5.73 -12.93
CA GLY A 142 10.19 7.14 -12.85
C GLY A 142 8.73 7.37 -13.19
N SER A 143 8.19 6.68 -14.20
CA SER A 143 6.77 6.77 -14.56
C SER A 143 5.84 6.25 -13.45
N LEU A 144 6.20 5.15 -12.78
CA LEU A 144 5.43 4.62 -11.64
C LEU A 144 5.54 5.53 -10.42
N ALA A 145 6.72 6.09 -10.13
CA ALA A 145 6.91 7.05 -9.05
C ALA A 145 5.99 8.27 -9.22
N ARG A 146 5.95 8.85 -10.42
CA ARG A 146 5.06 9.99 -10.73
C ARG A 146 3.57 9.62 -10.60
N GLN A 147 3.15 8.49 -11.19
CA GLN A 147 1.77 8.03 -11.16
C GLN A 147 1.29 7.68 -9.75
N SER A 148 2.12 7.00 -8.96
CA SER A 148 1.77 6.65 -7.57
C SER A 148 1.72 7.86 -6.67
N ALA A 149 2.65 8.83 -6.80
CA ALA A 149 2.61 10.10 -6.07
C ALA A 149 1.31 10.86 -6.34
N GLN A 150 0.95 11.03 -7.61
CA GLN A 150 -0.28 11.70 -8.01
C GLN A 150 -1.53 10.97 -7.47
N ARG A 151 -1.57 9.64 -7.60
CA ARG A 151 -2.67 8.80 -7.12
C ARG A 151 -2.85 8.93 -5.61
N LEU A 152 -1.78 8.78 -4.85
CA LEU A 152 -1.81 8.88 -3.38
C LEU A 152 -2.28 10.26 -2.93
N GLN A 153 -1.83 11.33 -3.59
CA GLN A 153 -2.29 12.69 -3.34
C GLN A 153 -3.79 12.86 -3.63
N GLN A 154 -4.26 12.40 -4.79
CA GLN A 154 -5.67 12.48 -5.20
C GLN A 154 -6.60 11.70 -4.27
N LEU A 155 -6.13 10.56 -3.74
CA LEU A 155 -6.87 9.73 -2.79
C LEU A 155 -6.75 10.20 -1.33
N GLY A 156 -6.02 11.29 -1.06
CA GLY A 156 -5.95 11.93 0.26
C GLY A 156 -4.93 11.31 1.23
N TYR A 157 -3.98 10.51 0.78
CA TYR A 157 -2.93 9.91 1.63
C TYR A 157 -1.80 10.92 1.90
N ARG A 158 -2.07 11.91 2.77
CA ARG A 158 -1.20 13.09 2.99
C ARG A 158 0.08 12.79 3.76
N ASN A 159 0.13 11.69 4.50
CA ASN A 159 1.31 11.26 5.26
C ASN A 159 2.25 10.35 4.46
N VAL A 160 2.02 10.16 3.15
CA VAL A 160 2.91 9.41 2.25
C VAL A 160 3.74 10.38 1.41
N THR A 161 5.04 10.14 1.33
CA THR A 161 5.96 10.87 0.45
C THR A 161 6.66 9.89 -0.48
N VAL A 162 6.51 10.08 -1.79
CA VAL A 162 7.11 9.24 -2.83
C VAL A 162 8.37 9.91 -3.36
N ARG A 163 9.44 9.12 -3.55
CA ARG A 163 10.67 9.54 -4.23
C ARG A 163 11.00 8.58 -5.38
N HIS A 164 11.39 9.14 -6.52
CA HIS A 164 12.06 8.39 -7.58
C HIS A 164 13.54 8.20 -7.21
N GLY A 165 14.04 6.96 -7.22
CA GLY A 165 15.43 6.67 -6.87
C GLY A 165 15.74 5.20 -6.64
N ASP A 166 17.02 4.92 -6.37
CA ASP A 166 17.52 3.58 -6.04
C ASP A 166 17.11 3.17 -4.62
N GLY A 167 16.32 2.10 -4.52
CA GLY A 167 15.86 1.54 -3.26
C GLY A 167 16.96 0.91 -2.40
N TYR A 168 18.05 0.44 -3.00
CA TYR A 168 19.22 -0.07 -2.26
C TYR A 168 19.88 1.01 -1.39
N ALA A 169 19.85 2.27 -1.82
CA ALA A 169 20.38 3.40 -1.07
C ALA A 169 19.51 3.78 0.13
N GLY A 170 18.24 3.36 0.15
CA GLY A 170 17.29 3.82 1.15
C GLY A 170 17.03 5.33 1.05
N TRP A 171 16.75 5.96 2.20
CA TRP A 171 16.51 7.41 2.26
C TRP A 171 17.20 8.05 3.46
N PRO A 172 18.51 8.31 3.37
CA PRO A 172 19.31 8.79 4.51
C PRO A 172 18.77 10.06 5.18
N ASP A 173 18.22 10.99 4.38
CA ASP A 173 17.72 12.29 4.88
C ASP A 173 16.55 12.16 5.87
N HIS A 174 15.88 11.00 5.88
CA HIS A 174 14.75 10.72 6.75
C HIS A 174 14.99 9.56 7.71
N ALA A 175 16.18 8.95 7.67
CA ALA A 175 16.60 7.91 8.58
C ALA A 175 16.87 8.48 10.01
N PRO A 176 16.80 7.65 11.05
CA PRO A 176 16.49 6.22 11.03
C PRO A 176 14.97 5.94 11.05
N PHE A 177 14.56 4.78 10.47
CA PHE A 177 13.18 4.33 10.37
C PHE A 177 12.82 3.33 11.46
N ASP A 178 11.58 3.38 11.95
CA ASP A 178 11.02 2.42 12.91
C ASP A 178 10.82 1.06 12.25
N ALA A 179 10.36 1.08 11.00
CA ALA A 179 10.24 -0.14 10.20
C ALA A 179 10.59 0.12 8.72
N ILE A 180 11.04 -0.95 8.04
CA ILE A 180 11.35 -0.95 6.60
C ILE A 180 10.63 -2.12 5.94
N ILE A 181 9.94 -1.87 4.84
CA ILE A 181 9.32 -2.90 4.01
C ILE A 181 9.89 -2.83 2.59
N VAL A 182 10.36 -3.97 2.08
CA VAL A 182 10.84 -4.09 0.71
C VAL A 182 9.87 -4.94 -0.08
N THR A 183 9.25 -4.39 -1.11
CA THR A 183 8.21 -5.03 -1.92
C THR A 183 8.75 -5.51 -3.28
N ALA A 184 10.05 -5.67 -3.39
CA ALA A 184 10.78 -6.25 -4.52
C ALA A 184 11.81 -7.27 -4.01
N GLY A 185 12.15 -8.27 -4.82
CA GLY A 185 13.10 -9.32 -4.47
C GLY A 185 14.55 -8.85 -4.59
N ALA A 186 15.27 -8.80 -3.48
CA ALA A 186 16.70 -8.47 -3.44
C ALA A 186 17.54 -9.75 -3.48
N ASP A 187 18.74 -9.69 -4.08
CA ASP A 187 19.69 -10.81 -4.05
C ASP A 187 20.35 -10.99 -2.68
N HIS A 188 20.44 -9.92 -1.90
CA HIS A 188 20.94 -9.88 -0.52
C HIS A 188 20.25 -8.77 0.26
N VAL A 189 20.37 -8.76 1.57
CA VAL A 189 19.87 -7.68 2.43
C VAL A 189 20.75 -6.44 2.25
N PRO A 190 20.23 -5.29 1.74
CA PRO A 190 21.04 -4.09 1.52
C PRO A 190 21.57 -3.52 2.83
N ARG A 191 22.90 -3.33 2.90
CA ARG A 191 23.57 -2.80 4.09
C ARG A 191 23.02 -1.43 4.49
N GLN A 192 22.76 -0.57 3.51
CA GLN A 192 22.26 0.79 3.73
C GLN A 192 20.86 0.77 4.41
N LEU A 193 19.99 -0.18 4.06
CA LEU A 193 18.70 -0.32 4.73
C LEU A 193 18.87 -0.80 6.16
N MET A 194 19.83 -1.71 6.39
CA MET A 194 20.15 -2.16 7.74
C MET A 194 20.68 -1.01 8.62
N GLU A 195 21.53 -0.14 8.08
CA GLU A 195 22.07 1.02 8.79
C GLU A 195 20.96 2.04 9.13
N GLN A 196 19.97 2.20 8.24
CA GLN A 196 18.84 3.11 8.40
C GLN A 196 17.70 2.57 9.27
N LEU A 197 17.76 1.32 9.71
CA LEU A 197 16.78 0.73 10.63
C LEU A 197 17.14 1.08 12.10
N LYS A 198 16.20 1.61 12.87
CA LYS A 198 16.35 1.92 14.30
C LYS A 198 16.69 0.67 15.14
N PRO A 199 17.35 0.83 16.31
CA PRO A 199 17.25 -0.16 17.38
C PRO A 199 15.78 -0.46 17.70
N ARG A 200 15.44 -1.74 17.93
CA ARG A 200 14.09 -2.29 18.07
C ARG A 200 13.26 -2.25 16.79
N GLY A 201 13.82 -1.76 15.66
CA GLY A 201 13.16 -1.71 14.36
C GLY A 201 13.03 -3.08 13.70
N ARG A 202 12.15 -3.16 12.73
CA ARG A 202 11.81 -4.38 11.99
C ARG A 202 11.90 -4.11 10.49
N MET A 203 12.49 -5.05 9.75
CA MET A 203 12.49 -5.00 8.30
C MET A 203 11.93 -6.30 7.73
N VAL A 204 11.07 -6.18 6.73
CA VAL A 204 10.54 -7.31 5.96
C VAL A 204 11.01 -7.18 4.53
N ILE A 205 11.68 -8.21 4.02
CA ILE A 205 12.34 -8.19 2.72
C ILE A 205 12.35 -9.58 2.07
N PRO A 206 11.98 -9.71 0.78
CA PRO A 206 12.21 -10.93 0.00
C PRO A 206 13.68 -11.00 -0.41
N VAL A 207 14.37 -12.08 -0.06
CA VAL A 207 15.79 -12.29 -0.38
C VAL A 207 15.99 -13.58 -1.18
N GLY A 208 16.75 -13.50 -2.25
CA GLY A 208 17.10 -14.64 -3.11
C GLY A 208 17.24 -14.21 -4.57
N SER A 209 17.69 -15.14 -5.41
CA SER A 209 17.87 -14.87 -6.83
C SER A 209 16.58 -14.42 -7.50
N SER A 210 16.64 -13.35 -8.27
CA SER A 210 15.51 -12.79 -9.02
C SER A 210 14.86 -13.75 -10.02
N ARG A 211 15.57 -14.82 -10.41
CA ARG A 211 15.07 -15.87 -11.33
C ARG A 211 14.40 -17.03 -10.60
N ASN A 212 14.51 -17.09 -9.29
CA ASN A 212 14.02 -18.20 -8.46
C ASN A 212 13.00 -17.72 -7.42
N ILE A 213 12.56 -18.65 -6.57
CA ILE A 213 11.78 -18.36 -5.37
C ILE A 213 12.69 -17.67 -4.36
N GLN A 214 12.26 -16.49 -3.88
CA GLN A 214 12.92 -15.79 -2.78
C GLN A 214 12.37 -16.32 -1.43
N GLN A 215 13.11 -16.06 -0.36
CA GLN A 215 12.61 -16.25 1.01
C GLN A 215 12.17 -14.89 1.57
N LEU A 216 10.94 -14.79 2.04
CA LEU A 216 10.51 -13.63 2.82
C LEU A 216 11.23 -13.69 4.16
N MET A 217 12.02 -12.68 4.44
CA MET A 217 12.80 -12.58 5.68
C MET A 217 12.22 -11.49 6.58
N LEU A 218 12.16 -11.78 7.86
CA LEU A 218 11.95 -10.82 8.93
C LEU A 218 13.29 -10.53 9.61
N ILE A 219 13.72 -9.30 9.56
CA ILE A 219 14.94 -8.83 10.21
C ILE A 219 14.55 -7.93 11.37
N THR A 220 15.13 -8.13 12.52
CA THR A 220 14.88 -7.34 13.73
C THR A 220 16.19 -6.86 14.33
N LYS A 221 16.20 -5.64 14.86
CA LYS A 221 17.26 -5.14 15.72
C LYS A 221 16.79 -5.16 17.16
N ASP A 222 17.62 -5.61 18.10
CA ASP A 222 17.34 -5.44 19.53
C ASP A 222 17.67 -4.00 20.01
N SER A 223 17.45 -3.74 21.29
CA SER A 223 17.74 -2.42 21.89
C SER A 223 19.22 -2.02 21.85
N LYS A 224 20.12 -2.98 21.62
CA LYS A 224 21.58 -2.76 21.50
C LYS A 224 22.04 -2.73 20.04
N GLY A 225 21.10 -2.79 19.08
CA GLY A 225 21.39 -2.80 17.64
C GLY A 225 21.85 -4.15 17.08
N ARG A 226 21.82 -5.24 17.87
CA ARG A 226 22.16 -6.59 17.38
C ARG A 226 21.06 -7.08 16.47
N VAL A 227 21.46 -7.62 15.33
CA VAL A 227 20.55 -8.09 14.27
C VAL A 227 20.21 -9.57 14.49
N ARG A 228 18.93 -9.90 14.26
CA ARG A 228 18.43 -11.26 14.12
C ARG A 228 17.61 -11.32 12.84
N ASP A 229 17.78 -12.37 12.08
CA ASP A 229 16.99 -12.68 10.89
C ASP A 229 16.22 -13.99 11.05
N GLU A 230 15.06 -14.06 10.41
CA GLU A 230 14.16 -15.21 10.40
C GLU A 230 13.58 -15.37 9.01
N THR A 231 13.65 -16.59 8.46
CA THR A 231 12.95 -16.95 7.23
C THR A 231 11.49 -17.28 7.54
N VAL A 232 10.57 -16.60 6.88
CA VAL A 232 9.12 -16.74 7.14
C VAL A 232 8.45 -17.72 6.18
N ILE A 233 8.47 -17.41 4.88
CA ILE A 233 7.86 -18.23 3.81
C ILE A 233 8.59 -18.05 2.48
N PRO A 234 8.52 -19.02 1.56
CA PRO A 234 8.91 -18.81 0.18
C PRO A 234 7.92 -17.87 -0.53
N VAL A 235 8.45 -16.95 -1.36
CA VAL A 235 7.68 -15.93 -2.09
C VAL A 235 8.26 -15.71 -3.50
N ARG A 236 7.49 -15.02 -4.35
CA ARG A 236 7.98 -14.56 -5.66
C ARG A 236 7.65 -13.09 -5.84
N PHE A 237 8.68 -12.26 -5.97
CA PHE A 237 8.61 -10.84 -6.27
C PHE A 237 9.35 -10.49 -7.55
N VAL A 238 8.98 -9.36 -8.15
CA VAL A 238 9.78 -8.70 -9.19
C VAL A 238 11.14 -8.31 -8.63
N PRO A 239 12.23 -8.27 -9.44
CA PRO A 239 13.56 -7.95 -8.96
C PRO A 239 13.66 -6.53 -8.39
N LEU A 240 14.37 -6.36 -7.29
CA LEU A 240 14.90 -5.07 -6.85
C LEU A 240 16.12 -4.74 -7.73
N THR A 241 16.01 -3.72 -8.57
CA THR A 241 17.05 -3.32 -9.53
C THR A 241 17.73 -2.03 -9.09
N ARG A 242 18.93 -1.76 -9.66
CA ARG A 242 19.68 -0.51 -9.46
C ARG A 242 19.67 0.40 -10.69
N ASP A 243 19.17 -0.10 -11.81
CA ASP A 243 19.05 0.69 -13.03
C ASP A 243 17.85 1.63 -12.91
N VAL A 244 18.14 2.91 -12.71
CA VAL A 244 17.11 3.96 -12.71
C VAL A 244 16.56 4.05 -14.13
N ARG A 245 15.40 3.44 -14.36
CA ARG A 245 14.70 3.49 -15.64
C ARG A 245 13.79 4.70 -15.64
N ASP A 246 14.11 5.69 -16.47
CA ASP A 246 13.19 6.74 -16.85
C ASP A 246 12.81 6.50 -18.32
N PRO A 247 11.72 5.77 -18.62
CA PRO A 247 11.20 5.73 -19.96
C PRO A 247 10.69 7.13 -20.30
N ALA A 248 11.25 7.71 -21.37
CA ALA A 248 10.91 9.00 -21.94
C ALA A 248 9.42 9.15 -22.23
#